data_f7c99fa2f678258a69f70569462e7423
#
_entry.id   f7c99fa2f678258a69f70569462e7423
#
_cell.length_a   1.000
_cell.length_b   1.000
_cell.length_c   1.000
_cell.angle_alpha   90.00
_cell.angle_beta   90.00
_cell.angle_gamma   90.00
#
_symmetry.space_group_name_H-M   'P 1'
#
loop_
_entity.id
_entity.type
_entity.pdbx_description
1 polymer ?
#
loop_
_entity_poly.entity_id
_entity_poly.type
_entity_poly.pdbx_seq_one_letter_code
_entity_poly.pdbx_strand_id
1 'polypeptide(L)'
;MNGSYLRFKTMFGTARVYQVDDDEGETVRLLEVDGIVHSGTYLDERYTELVFEYLKRYDLLFEKLDQVRRVCVLGCGGYDYPEHLIAEHPDTVVDAIEIDPAITAIARRYFFLDRLIEEYETERTGQLNLICADALDFLKSTETRYDAIVNDTFDAGSPPAHLTTLEFAQTVHDRLVPGGLYLTNIVSALEGPASAFLHQQVDLLRSVFADVTIEPCASDEFAEEDNVIVIARA
;
A
#
# COMPACT_ATOMS: atom_id res chain seq x y z
N MET A 1 -11.67 -11.76 -24.31
CA MET A 1 -10.52 -10.84 -24.31
C MET A 1 -9.24 -11.64 -24.53
N ASN A 2 -8.63 -11.57 -25.72
CA ASN A 2 -7.34 -12.20 -26.03
C ASN A 2 -6.24 -11.11 -26.00
N GLY A 3 -6.09 -10.47 -24.84
CA GLY A 3 -5.00 -9.54 -24.63
C GLY A 3 -3.68 -10.30 -24.41
N SER A 4 -2.60 -9.84 -25.03
CA SER A 4 -1.24 -10.34 -24.76
C SER A 4 -0.87 -9.95 -23.32
N TYR A 5 -0.43 -10.90 -22.50
CA TYR A 5 0.06 -10.66 -21.15
C TYR A 5 1.42 -11.32 -20.94
N LEU A 6 2.21 -10.71 -20.06
CA LEU A 6 3.48 -11.25 -19.60
C LEU A 6 3.24 -12.08 -18.34
N ARG A 7 4.02 -13.13 -18.13
CA ARG A 7 3.96 -14.00 -16.95
C ARG A 7 5.28 -14.02 -16.22
N PHE A 8 5.20 -13.97 -14.90
CA PHE A 8 6.37 -14.04 -14.02
C PHE A 8 6.06 -14.97 -12.84
N LYS A 9 7.09 -15.70 -12.39
CA LYS A 9 6.99 -16.48 -11.16
C LYS A 9 7.32 -15.56 -9.98
N THR A 10 6.49 -15.56 -8.97
CA THR A 10 6.64 -14.81 -7.71
C THR A 10 6.65 -15.75 -6.51
N MET A 11 6.85 -15.23 -5.31
CA MET A 11 6.74 -15.99 -4.06
C MET A 11 5.31 -16.46 -3.80
N PHE A 12 4.31 -15.67 -4.25
CA PHE A 12 2.88 -15.88 -3.97
C PHE A 12 2.10 -16.43 -5.18
N GLY A 13 2.78 -16.93 -6.20
CA GLY A 13 2.15 -17.54 -7.36
C GLY A 13 2.61 -16.98 -8.70
N THR A 14 1.70 -16.84 -9.64
CA THR A 14 2.01 -16.33 -11.00
C THR A 14 1.54 -14.91 -11.14
N ALA A 15 2.48 -13.99 -11.30
CA ALA A 15 2.16 -12.62 -11.68
C ALA A 15 1.89 -12.51 -13.18
N ARG A 16 0.91 -11.68 -13.55
CA ARG A 16 0.59 -11.27 -14.92
C ARG A 16 0.69 -9.76 -15.03
N VAL A 17 1.29 -9.30 -16.12
CA VAL A 17 1.32 -7.88 -16.48
C VAL A 17 0.62 -7.74 -17.83
N TYR A 18 -0.42 -6.91 -17.89
CA TYR A 18 -1.22 -6.70 -19.08
C TYR A 18 -1.80 -5.29 -19.13
N GLN A 19 -2.42 -4.92 -20.25
CA GLN A 19 -3.04 -3.61 -20.42
C GLN A 19 -4.53 -3.78 -20.66
N VAL A 20 -5.29 -2.85 -20.13
CA VAL A 20 -6.74 -2.71 -20.32
C VAL A 20 -7.08 -1.24 -20.53
N ASP A 21 -8.20 -0.98 -21.17
CA ASP A 21 -8.78 0.35 -21.14
C ASP A 21 -9.70 0.43 -19.90
N ASP A 22 -9.58 1.51 -19.14
CA ASP A 22 -10.45 1.82 -18.03
C ASP A 22 -11.84 2.30 -18.49
N ASP A 23 -12.71 2.67 -17.56
CA ASP A 23 -14.07 3.12 -17.86
C ASP A 23 -14.12 4.46 -18.60
N GLU A 24 -13.04 5.24 -18.55
CA GLU A 24 -12.86 6.51 -19.26
C GLU A 24 -12.22 6.33 -20.64
N GLY A 25 -11.79 5.10 -20.97
CA GLY A 25 -11.15 4.72 -22.23
C GLY A 25 -9.65 4.99 -22.24
N GLU A 26 -9.04 5.22 -21.07
CA GLU A 26 -7.60 5.38 -20.90
C GLU A 26 -6.94 4.02 -20.73
N THR A 27 -5.81 3.80 -21.43
CA THR A 27 -5.08 2.53 -21.31
C THR A 27 -4.23 2.52 -20.03
N VAL A 28 -4.51 1.57 -19.14
CA VAL A 28 -3.74 1.31 -17.91
C VAL A 28 -3.03 -0.03 -17.98
N ARG A 29 -1.89 -0.13 -17.34
CA ARG A 29 -1.18 -1.39 -17.13
C ARG A 29 -1.46 -1.90 -15.73
N LEU A 30 -1.83 -3.19 -15.64
CA LEU A 30 -2.17 -3.85 -14.40
C LEU A 30 -1.14 -4.93 -14.04
N LEU A 31 -0.88 -5.07 -12.74
CA LEU A 31 -0.21 -6.20 -12.12
C LEU A 31 -1.26 -7.04 -11.40
N GLU A 32 -1.35 -8.29 -11.81
CA GLU A 32 -2.21 -9.31 -11.19
C GLU A 32 -1.35 -10.43 -10.64
N VAL A 33 -1.62 -10.91 -9.43
CA VAL A 33 -1.01 -12.11 -8.85
C VAL A 33 -2.11 -13.09 -8.49
N ASP A 34 -2.04 -14.30 -9.04
CA ASP A 34 -3.02 -15.39 -8.87
C ASP A 34 -4.50 -14.96 -9.03
N GLY A 35 -4.76 -14.04 -9.97
CA GLY A 35 -6.12 -13.59 -10.31
C GLY A 35 -6.59 -12.35 -9.56
N ILE A 36 -5.77 -11.80 -8.65
CA ILE A 36 -6.07 -10.58 -7.91
C ILE A 36 -5.22 -9.44 -8.47
N VAL A 37 -5.85 -8.32 -8.80
CA VAL A 37 -5.16 -7.11 -9.25
C VAL A 37 -4.59 -6.39 -8.03
N HIS A 38 -3.28 -6.14 -8.07
CA HIS A 38 -2.53 -5.49 -6.99
C HIS A 38 -2.10 -4.07 -7.33
N SER A 39 -1.93 -3.74 -8.61
CA SER A 39 -1.39 -2.44 -9.01
C SER A 39 -1.84 -2.03 -10.39
N GLY A 40 -1.87 -0.73 -10.64
CA GLY A 40 -2.20 -0.14 -11.91
C GLY A 40 -1.45 1.15 -12.17
N THR A 41 -0.96 1.35 -13.41
CA THR A 41 -0.27 2.58 -13.81
C THR A 41 -0.74 3.06 -15.17
N TYR A 42 -0.84 4.38 -15.34
CA TYR A 42 -0.99 5.01 -16.65
C TYR A 42 0.30 4.86 -17.47
N LEU A 43 0.19 4.86 -18.80
CA LEU A 43 1.33 4.58 -19.69
C LEU A 43 1.98 5.86 -20.27
N ASP A 44 1.63 7.00 -19.72
CA ASP A 44 2.10 8.31 -20.16
C ASP A 44 2.81 9.08 -19.02
N GLU A 45 2.77 10.41 -19.06
CA GLU A 45 3.39 11.26 -18.03
C GLU A 45 2.67 11.20 -16.68
N ARG A 46 1.48 10.63 -16.63
CA ARG A 46 0.67 10.43 -15.42
C ARG A 46 1.05 9.14 -14.66
N TYR A 47 2.17 8.51 -14.95
CA TYR A 47 2.55 7.23 -14.36
C TYR A 47 2.66 7.24 -12.84
N THR A 48 2.77 8.41 -12.21
CA THR A 48 2.75 8.61 -10.75
C THR A 48 1.36 8.90 -10.20
N GLU A 49 0.35 9.07 -11.07
CA GLU A 49 -1.04 9.25 -10.63
C GLU A 49 -1.65 7.89 -10.23
N LEU A 50 -2.38 7.90 -9.14
CA LEU A 50 -2.99 6.69 -8.60
C LEU A 50 -4.22 6.27 -9.43
N VAL A 51 -4.17 5.06 -9.99
CA VAL A 51 -5.28 4.47 -10.76
C VAL A 51 -6.43 4.06 -9.83
N PHE A 52 -6.12 3.49 -8.67
CA PHE A 52 -7.13 2.98 -7.75
C PHE A 52 -7.53 3.98 -6.68
N GLU A 53 -8.85 4.16 -6.48
CA GLU A 53 -9.40 5.12 -5.53
C GLU A 53 -8.99 4.85 -4.08
N TYR A 54 -8.83 3.58 -3.68
CA TYR A 54 -8.43 3.28 -2.31
C TYR A 54 -7.01 3.77 -1.97
N LEU A 55 -6.10 3.78 -2.95
CA LEU A 55 -4.74 4.31 -2.76
C LEU A 55 -4.76 5.81 -2.47
N LYS A 56 -5.68 6.56 -3.09
CA LYS A 56 -5.87 8.01 -2.83
C LYS A 56 -6.33 8.27 -1.39
N ARG A 57 -6.96 7.30 -0.73
CA ARG A 57 -7.36 7.44 0.67
C ARG A 57 -6.17 7.43 1.64
N TYR A 58 -5.02 6.90 1.25
CA TYR A 58 -3.83 7.01 2.07
C TYR A 58 -3.36 8.46 2.22
N ASP A 59 -3.68 9.36 1.30
CA ASP A 59 -3.34 10.79 1.38
C ASP A 59 -4.06 11.52 2.53
N LEU A 60 -5.07 10.90 3.16
CA LEU A 60 -5.62 11.38 4.43
C LEU A 60 -4.55 11.58 5.51
N LEU A 61 -3.41 10.92 5.39
CA LEU A 61 -2.29 11.15 6.30
C LEU A 61 -1.78 12.60 6.26
N PHE A 62 -1.79 13.25 5.07
CA PHE A 62 -1.38 14.65 4.90
C PHE A 62 -2.45 15.65 5.36
N GLU A 63 -3.72 15.23 5.41
CA GLU A 63 -4.80 16.03 5.97
C GLU A 63 -4.83 15.97 7.51
N LYS A 64 -4.43 14.82 8.07
CA LYS A 64 -4.53 14.54 9.51
C LYS A 64 -3.24 14.86 10.28
N LEU A 65 -2.10 15.07 9.59
CA LEU A 65 -0.82 15.42 10.19
C LEU A 65 -0.34 16.78 9.68
N ASP A 66 0.12 17.66 10.57
CA ASP A 66 0.67 18.97 10.22
C ASP A 66 1.96 18.87 9.40
N GLN A 67 2.72 17.79 9.57
CA GLN A 67 3.96 17.54 8.87
C GLN A 67 4.20 16.04 8.70
N VAL A 68 4.59 15.63 7.49
CA VAL A 68 4.97 14.26 7.14
C VAL A 68 6.36 14.29 6.53
N ARG A 69 7.35 13.80 7.25
CA ARG A 69 8.75 13.75 6.82
C ARG A 69 9.19 12.36 6.42
N ARG A 70 8.59 11.33 7.04
CA ARG A 70 8.97 9.96 6.79
C ARG A 70 7.78 9.02 6.84
N VAL A 71 7.60 8.30 5.74
CA VAL A 71 6.55 7.29 5.59
C VAL A 71 7.18 5.92 5.36
N CYS A 72 6.64 4.89 6.02
CA CYS A 72 6.93 3.51 5.71
C CYS A 72 5.74 2.91 4.96
N VAL A 73 5.97 2.33 3.79
CA VAL A 73 4.95 1.61 3.02
C VAL A 73 5.27 0.12 3.08
N LEU A 74 4.36 -0.67 3.62
CA LEU A 74 4.45 -2.13 3.76
C LEU A 74 3.58 -2.79 2.70
N GLY A 75 4.20 -3.58 1.81
CA GLY A 75 3.55 -4.11 0.60
C GLY A 75 3.48 -3.02 -0.48
N CYS A 76 4.24 -3.18 -1.55
CA CYS A 76 4.39 -2.13 -2.54
C CYS A 76 3.78 -2.48 -3.91
N GLY A 77 3.58 -3.78 -4.21
CA GLY A 77 3.06 -4.19 -5.50
C GLY A 77 3.85 -3.57 -6.66
N GLY A 78 3.19 -2.81 -7.53
CA GLY A 78 3.82 -2.03 -8.61
C GLY A 78 4.57 -0.78 -8.13
N TYR A 79 4.58 -0.48 -6.85
CA TYR A 79 5.11 0.74 -6.22
C TYR A 79 4.27 1.99 -6.50
N ASP A 80 3.00 1.84 -6.83
CA ASP A 80 2.10 2.93 -7.20
C ASP A 80 2.07 4.03 -6.11
N TYR A 81 1.82 3.66 -4.85
CA TYR A 81 1.77 4.63 -3.75
C TYR A 81 3.13 5.21 -3.36
N PRO A 82 4.24 4.45 -3.26
CA PRO A 82 5.58 5.01 -3.15
C PRO A 82 5.94 6.01 -4.25
N GLU A 83 5.59 5.73 -5.52
CA GLU A 83 5.86 6.64 -6.65
C GLU A 83 5.05 7.93 -6.54
N HIS A 84 3.77 7.83 -6.18
CA HIS A 84 2.92 8.97 -5.91
C HIS A 84 3.50 9.86 -4.79
N LEU A 85 3.93 9.26 -3.67
CA LEU A 85 4.54 10.01 -2.56
C LEU A 85 5.79 10.79 -2.99
N ILE A 86 6.64 10.20 -3.83
CA ILE A 86 7.85 10.87 -4.33
C ILE A 86 7.51 12.04 -5.23
N ALA A 87 6.50 11.90 -6.09
CA ALA A 87 6.10 12.93 -7.04
C ALA A 87 5.37 14.10 -6.37
N GLU A 88 4.41 13.82 -5.49
CA GLU A 88 3.52 14.83 -4.92
C GLU A 88 4.06 15.44 -3.60
N HIS A 89 4.94 14.70 -2.89
CA HIS A 89 5.44 15.09 -1.57
C HIS A 89 6.97 15.07 -1.51
N PRO A 90 7.65 16.02 -2.20
CA PRO A 90 9.11 16.01 -2.41
C PRO A 90 9.94 16.11 -1.12
N ASP A 91 9.35 16.56 -0.02
CA ASP A 91 10.01 16.67 1.29
C ASP A 91 9.87 15.39 2.15
N THR A 92 9.15 14.38 1.65
CA THR A 92 8.89 13.12 2.37
C THR A 92 9.90 12.05 1.97
N VAL A 93 10.51 11.41 2.94
CA VAL A 93 11.35 10.20 2.74
C VAL A 93 10.46 8.97 2.85
N VAL A 94 10.58 8.05 1.90
CA VAL A 94 9.78 6.83 1.81
C VAL A 94 10.68 5.61 1.97
N ASP A 95 10.39 4.79 2.98
CA ASP A 95 10.92 3.43 3.10
C ASP A 95 9.85 2.47 2.55
N ALA A 96 10.12 1.86 1.40
CA ALA A 96 9.21 0.98 0.67
C ALA A 96 9.62 -0.49 0.88
N ILE A 97 8.79 -1.24 1.60
CA ILE A 97 9.07 -2.60 2.05
C ILE A 97 8.27 -3.58 1.19
N GLU A 98 8.96 -4.40 0.41
CA GLU A 98 8.38 -5.44 -0.42
C GLU A 98 9.10 -6.76 -0.16
N ILE A 99 8.34 -7.80 0.17
CA ILE A 99 8.92 -9.10 0.51
C ILE A 99 9.39 -9.88 -0.72
N ASP A 100 8.72 -9.68 -1.87
CA ASP A 100 9.00 -10.43 -3.09
C ASP A 100 9.94 -9.65 -4.05
N PRO A 101 11.20 -10.04 -4.19
CA PRO A 101 12.12 -9.38 -5.11
C PRO A 101 11.69 -9.50 -6.58
N ALA A 102 10.84 -10.48 -6.94
CA ALA A 102 10.31 -10.60 -8.30
C ALA A 102 9.26 -9.49 -8.57
N ILE A 103 8.46 -9.11 -7.58
CA ILE A 103 7.52 -7.99 -7.68
C ILE A 103 8.29 -6.68 -7.88
N THR A 104 9.32 -6.42 -7.07
CA THR A 104 10.18 -5.23 -7.26
C THR A 104 10.82 -5.21 -8.66
N ALA A 105 11.30 -6.36 -9.18
CA ALA A 105 11.86 -6.44 -10.52
C ALA A 105 10.82 -6.17 -11.63
N ILE A 106 9.56 -6.57 -11.41
CA ILE A 106 8.44 -6.26 -12.31
C ILE A 106 8.14 -4.76 -12.27
N ALA A 107 8.09 -4.15 -11.09
CA ALA A 107 7.84 -2.72 -10.91
C ALA A 107 8.90 -1.87 -11.63
N ARG A 108 10.18 -2.16 -11.42
CA ARG A 108 11.29 -1.49 -12.12
C ARG A 108 11.12 -1.51 -13.63
N ARG A 109 10.72 -2.64 -14.19
CA ARG A 109 10.70 -2.82 -15.65
C ARG A 109 9.39 -2.38 -16.31
N TYR A 110 8.25 -2.47 -15.62
CA TYR A 110 6.94 -2.33 -16.22
C TYR A 110 6.06 -1.27 -15.58
N PHE A 111 6.37 -0.82 -14.36
CA PHE A 111 5.59 0.16 -13.60
C PHE A 111 6.35 1.47 -13.34
N PHE A 112 7.37 1.74 -14.15
CA PHE A 112 8.13 2.99 -14.20
C PHE A 112 9.02 3.29 -12.98
N LEU A 113 9.21 2.35 -12.05
CA LEU A 113 10.03 2.57 -10.86
C LEU A 113 11.48 2.99 -11.18
N ASP A 114 12.12 2.42 -12.23
CA ASP A 114 13.45 2.87 -12.67
C ASP A 114 13.42 4.29 -13.25
N ARG A 115 12.36 4.66 -14.00
CA ARG A 115 12.16 6.02 -14.50
C ARG A 115 12.01 7.02 -13.35
N LEU A 116 11.20 6.70 -12.34
CA LEU A 116 11.03 7.54 -11.15
C LEU A 116 12.37 7.75 -10.43
N ILE A 117 13.13 6.68 -10.21
CA ILE A 117 14.45 6.74 -9.54
C ILE A 117 15.38 7.70 -10.25
N GLU A 118 15.42 7.66 -11.58
CA GLU A 118 16.25 8.55 -12.40
C GLU A 118 15.71 9.98 -12.40
N GLU A 119 14.41 10.17 -12.63
CA GLU A 119 13.78 11.49 -12.77
C GLU A 119 13.84 12.31 -11.48
N TYR A 120 13.61 11.67 -10.33
CA TYR A 120 13.63 12.30 -9.01
C TYR A 120 14.97 12.14 -8.28
N GLU A 121 15.98 11.53 -8.93
CA GLU A 121 17.31 11.30 -8.37
C GLU A 121 17.29 10.66 -6.96
N THR A 122 16.34 9.74 -6.72
CA THR A 122 16.05 9.23 -5.37
C THR A 122 17.21 8.46 -4.75
N GLU A 123 18.07 7.82 -5.54
CA GLU A 123 19.30 7.19 -5.04
C GLU A 123 20.31 8.22 -4.50
N ARG A 124 20.38 9.42 -5.12
CA ARG A 124 21.26 10.51 -4.68
C ARG A 124 20.72 11.23 -3.45
N THR A 125 19.41 11.44 -3.40
CA THR A 125 18.73 12.16 -2.32
C THR A 125 18.45 11.29 -1.10
N GLY A 126 18.33 9.98 -1.28
CA GLY A 126 17.86 9.05 -0.26
C GLY A 126 16.36 9.20 0.06
N GLN A 127 15.61 9.78 -0.87
CA GLN A 127 14.18 10.03 -0.66
C GLN A 127 13.35 8.74 -0.77
N LEU A 128 13.73 7.78 -1.62
CA LEU A 128 13.11 6.47 -1.73
C LEU A 128 14.11 5.37 -1.39
N ASN A 129 13.79 4.54 -0.41
CA ASN A 129 14.58 3.38 -0.03
C ASN A 129 13.78 2.10 -0.34
N LEU A 130 14.29 1.29 -1.27
CA LEU A 130 13.69 0.01 -1.63
C LEU A 130 14.25 -1.08 -0.73
N ILE A 131 13.41 -1.73 0.08
CA ILE A 131 13.83 -2.70 1.09
C ILE A 131 13.12 -4.04 0.86
N CYS A 132 13.90 -5.08 0.55
CA CYS A 132 13.37 -6.42 0.40
C CYS A 132 13.36 -7.14 1.76
N ALA A 133 12.21 -7.19 2.40
CA ALA A 133 12.03 -7.79 3.72
C ALA A 133 10.56 -8.13 4.00
N ASP A 134 10.32 -9.04 4.96
CA ASP A 134 9.03 -9.16 5.61
C ASP A 134 8.72 -7.91 6.44
N ALA A 135 7.46 -7.46 6.42
CA ALA A 135 7.02 -6.23 7.07
C ALA A 135 7.25 -6.24 8.60
N LEU A 136 6.91 -7.34 9.28
CA LEU A 136 7.08 -7.47 10.72
C LEU A 136 8.56 -7.55 11.11
N ASP A 137 9.34 -8.33 10.37
CA ASP A 137 10.79 -8.49 10.62
C ASP A 137 11.52 -7.17 10.40
N PHE A 138 11.15 -6.41 9.35
CA PHE A 138 11.68 -5.08 9.11
C PHE A 138 11.37 -4.13 10.28
N LEU A 139 10.10 -4.02 10.67
CA LEU A 139 9.68 -3.13 11.76
C LEU A 139 10.34 -3.50 13.10
N LYS A 140 10.60 -4.77 13.36
CA LYS A 140 11.33 -5.22 14.54
C LYS A 140 12.82 -4.84 14.50
N SER A 141 13.42 -4.85 13.33
CA SER A 141 14.87 -4.63 13.15
C SER A 141 15.25 -3.16 13.04
N THR A 142 14.35 -2.30 12.54
CA THR A 142 14.63 -0.86 12.39
C THR A 142 14.48 -0.12 13.71
N GLU A 143 15.32 0.92 13.90
CA GLU A 143 15.16 1.89 15.00
C GLU A 143 14.46 3.18 14.53
N THR A 144 14.20 3.29 13.23
CA THR A 144 13.52 4.43 12.61
C THR A 144 12.09 4.56 13.14
N ARG A 145 11.67 5.80 13.40
CA ARG A 145 10.28 6.15 13.67
C ARG A 145 9.70 6.92 12.50
N TYR A 146 8.43 6.67 12.22
CA TYR A 146 7.72 7.18 11.07
C TYR A 146 6.59 8.12 11.51
N ASP A 147 6.33 9.14 10.71
CA ASP A 147 5.15 9.98 10.86
C ASP A 147 3.89 9.20 10.44
N ALA A 148 4.04 8.36 9.42
CA ALA A 148 2.99 7.42 9.01
C ALA A 148 3.56 6.06 8.60
N ILE A 149 2.81 4.99 8.87
CA ILE A 149 3.04 3.64 8.35
C ILE A 149 1.78 3.25 7.57
N VAL A 150 1.94 2.99 6.28
CA VAL A 150 0.87 2.51 5.40
C VAL A 150 1.06 1.02 5.17
N ASN A 151 0.02 0.22 5.39
CA ASN A 151 0.04 -1.22 5.21
C ASN A 151 -0.96 -1.64 4.13
N ASP A 152 -0.43 -2.08 3.00
CA ASP A 152 -1.17 -2.61 1.86
C ASP A 152 -0.68 -4.02 1.51
N THR A 153 -0.44 -4.84 2.55
CA THR A 153 0.04 -6.21 2.37
C THR A 153 -1.12 -7.17 2.17
N PHE A 154 -1.10 -7.91 1.07
CA PHE A 154 -2.09 -8.93 0.75
C PHE A 154 -1.43 -10.24 0.35
N ASP A 155 -2.02 -11.35 0.83
CA ASP A 155 -1.75 -12.71 0.40
C ASP A 155 -3.07 -13.36 0.00
N ALA A 156 -3.20 -13.77 -1.27
CA ALA A 156 -4.41 -14.38 -1.81
C ALA A 156 -5.74 -13.64 -1.44
N GLY A 157 -5.72 -12.31 -1.43
CA GLY A 157 -6.90 -11.47 -1.20
C GLY A 157 -7.21 -11.17 0.28
N SER A 158 -6.31 -11.52 1.20
CA SER A 158 -6.41 -11.15 2.62
C SER A 158 -5.06 -10.72 3.18
N PRO A 159 -5.02 -9.92 4.26
CA PRO A 159 -3.77 -9.61 4.94
C PRO A 159 -3.10 -10.88 5.48
N PRO A 160 -1.76 -11.03 5.40
CA PRO A 160 -1.03 -12.16 5.96
C PRO A 160 -1.31 -12.32 7.46
N ALA A 161 -1.58 -13.55 7.92
CA ALA A 161 -2.05 -13.82 9.28
C ALA A 161 -1.11 -13.27 10.39
N HIS A 162 0.21 -13.24 10.17
CA HIS A 162 1.16 -12.71 11.14
C HIS A 162 1.14 -11.19 11.23
N LEU A 163 0.60 -10.48 10.22
CA LEU A 163 0.42 -9.03 10.18
C LEU A 163 -0.96 -8.58 10.71
N THR A 164 -1.78 -9.51 11.22
CA THR A 164 -3.09 -9.23 11.82
C THR A 164 -3.12 -9.51 13.33
N THR A 165 -1.95 -9.56 13.96
CA THR A 165 -1.75 -9.94 15.36
C THR A 165 -1.55 -8.72 16.27
N LEU A 166 -1.79 -8.91 17.58
CA LEU A 166 -1.48 -7.91 18.58
C LEU A 166 0.01 -7.54 18.58
N GLU A 167 0.90 -8.52 18.38
CA GLU A 167 2.34 -8.28 18.26
C GLU A 167 2.67 -7.32 17.12
N PHE A 168 2.06 -7.51 15.95
CA PHE A 168 2.25 -6.62 14.82
C PHE A 168 1.74 -5.20 15.13
N ALA A 169 0.52 -5.07 15.66
CA ALA A 169 -0.06 -3.77 16.03
C ALA A 169 0.81 -3.00 17.03
N GLN A 170 1.35 -3.69 18.06
CA GLN A 170 2.28 -3.10 19.05
C GLN A 170 3.60 -2.69 18.38
N THR A 171 4.14 -3.52 17.49
CA THR A 171 5.37 -3.21 16.75
C THR A 171 5.18 -1.97 15.87
N VAL A 172 4.06 -1.86 15.16
CA VAL A 172 3.70 -0.67 14.37
C VAL A 172 3.62 0.57 15.26
N HIS A 173 2.89 0.50 16.38
CA HIS A 173 2.77 1.60 17.33
C HIS A 173 4.14 2.06 17.84
N ASP A 174 5.04 1.15 18.19
CA ASP A 174 6.38 1.46 18.68
C ASP A 174 7.28 2.11 17.61
N ARG A 175 6.96 1.94 16.34
CA ARG A 175 7.67 2.55 15.20
C ARG A 175 7.05 3.85 14.71
N LEU A 176 5.96 4.29 15.28
CA LEU A 176 5.41 5.61 15.03
C LEU A 176 6.02 6.67 15.96
N VAL A 177 6.08 7.90 15.48
CA VAL A 177 6.28 9.06 16.36
C VAL A 177 5.02 9.28 17.20
N PRO A 178 5.09 9.95 18.37
CA PRO A 178 3.89 10.31 19.12
C PRO A 178 2.90 11.11 18.26
N GLY A 179 1.65 10.62 18.14
CA GLY A 179 0.63 11.19 17.28
C GLY A 179 0.72 10.79 15.81
N GLY A 180 1.69 9.96 15.43
CA GLY A 180 1.80 9.39 14.09
C GLY A 180 0.65 8.47 13.72
N LEU A 181 0.50 8.15 12.44
CA LEU A 181 -0.62 7.41 11.90
C LEU A 181 -0.22 6.04 11.34
N TYR A 182 -1.03 5.05 11.62
CA TYR A 182 -1.06 3.77 10.93
C TYR A 182 -2.30 3.71 10.05
N LEU A 183 -2.12 3.45 8.75
CA LEU A 183 -3.20 3.27 7.78
C LEU A 183 -3.10 1.86 7.21
N THR A 184 -4.18 1.10 7.24
CA THR A 184 -4.19 -0.25 6.66
C THR A 184 -5.42 -0.47 5.80
N ASN A 185 -5.20 -1.09 4.63
CA ASN A 185 -6.27 -1.51 3.74
C ASN A 185 -6.84 -2.85 4.19
N ILE A 186 -8.16 -2.95 4.21
CA ILE A 186 -8.90 -4.18 4.48
C ILE A 186 -10.02 -4.28 3.46
N VAL A 187 -10.09 -5.38 2.74
CA VAL A 187 -11.24 -5.68 1.87
C VAL A 187 -12.34 -6.29 2.73
N SER A 188 -13.46 -5.60 2.88
CA SER A 188 -14.54 -6.00 3.79
C SER A 188 -15.83 -5.26 3.48
N ALA A 189 -16.97 -5.85 3.84
CA ALA A 189 -18.20 -5.09 4.03
C ALA A 189 -18.11 -4.25 5.32
N LEU A 190 -18.91 -3.19 5.42
CA LEU A 190 -18.99 -2.36 6.63
C LEU A 190 -19.97 -2.93 7.65
N GLU A 191 -20.98 -3.67 7.18
CA GLU A 191 -22.05 -4.26 7.98
C GLU A 191 -22.30 -5.73 7.64
N GLY A 192 -22.98 -6.45 8.54
CA GLY A 192 -23.36 -7.83 8.35
C GLY A 192 -22.23 -8.85 8.56
N PRO A 193 -22.41 -10.13 8.18
CA PRO A 193 -21.45 -11.19 8.47
C PRO A 193 -20.09 -11.00 7.78
N ALA A 194 -20.04 -10.35 6.60
CA ALA A 194 -18.82 -10.10 5.85
C ALA A 194 -17.93 -9.01 6.47
N SER A 195 -18.43 -8.25 7.49
CA SER A 195 -17.65 -7.25 8.21
C SER A 195 -16.91 -7.80 9.44
N ALA A 196 -17.03 -9.08 9.75
CA ALA A 196 -16.49 -9.65 10.99
C ALA A 196 -14.98 -9.48 11.14
N PHE A 197 -14.22 -9.66 10.05
CA PHE A 197 -12.78 -9.48 10.04
C PHE A 197 -12.39 -8.01 10.28
N LEU A 198 -13.06 -7.07 9.61
CA LEU A 198 -12.84 -5.63 9.82
C LEU A 198 -13.03 -5.25 11.29
N HIS A 199 -14.16 -5.64 11.89
CA HIS A 199 -14.43 -5.32 13.29
C HIS A 199 -13.42 -5.96 14.25
N GLN A 200 -12.99 -7.20 13.98
CA GLN A 200 -11.94 -7.85 14.76
C GLN A 200 -10.62 -7.07 14.70
N GLN A 201 -10.20 -6.59 13.52
CA GLN A 201 -9.00 -5.81 13.38
C GLN A 201 -9.13 -4.42 14.03
N VAL A 202 -10.27 -3.76 13.89
CA VAL A 202 -10.54 -2.47 14.54
C VAL A 202 -10.47 -2.60 16.07
N ASP A 203 -11.07 -3.64 16.65
CA ASP A 203 -11.03 -3.87 18.10
C ASP A 203 -9.61 -4.18 18.58
N LEU A 204 -8.84 -4.93 17.80
CA LEU A 204 -7.43 -5.18 18.07
C LEU A 204 -6.62 -3.87 18.07
N LEU A 205 -6.79 -3.05 17.03
CA LEU A 205 -6.10 -1.75 16.94
C LEU A 205 -6.50 -0.81 18.09
N ARG A 206 -7.77 -0.77 18.48
CA ARG A 206 -8.26 0.01 19.64
C ARG A 206 -7.64 -0.42 20.97
N SER A 207 -7.13 -1.64 21.05
CA SER A 207 -6.41 -2.09 22.26
C SER A 207 -4.99 -1.53 22.37
N VAL A 208 -4.46 -0.95 21.30
CA VAL A 208 -3.08 -0.46 21.19
C VAL A 208 -3.02 1.04 20.93
N PHE A 209 -3.89 1.56 20.08
CA PHE A 209 -3.89 2.94 19.60
C PHE A 209 -4.91 3.81 20.33
N ALA A 210 -4.61 5.11 20.48
CA ALA A 210 -5.46 6.05 21.19
C ALA A 210 -6.77 6.36 20.44
N ASP A 211 -6.74 6.39 19.11
CA ASP A 211 -7.88 6.65 18.25
C ASP A 211 -7.85 5.74 17.01
N VAL A 212 -9.00 5.20 16.61
CA VAL A 212 -9.14 4.33 15.44
C VAL A 212 -10.41 4.69 14.69
N THR A 213 -10.25 5.10 13.43
CA THR A 213 -11.34 5.47 12.52
C THR A 213 -11.40 4.51 11.34
N ILE A 214 -12.56 4.42 10.71
CA ILE A 214 -12.83 3.62 9.51
C ILE A 214 -13.21 4.57 8.39
N GLU A 215 -12.49 4.51 7.28
CA GLU A 215 -12.70 5.37 6.09
C GLU A 215 -13.05 4.46 4.90
N PRO A 216 -14.31 4.36 4.51
CA PRO A 216 -14.72 3.62 3.32
C PRO A 216 -14.16 4.24 2.05
N CYS A 217 -13.76 3.41 1.07
CA CYS A 217 -13.19 3.88 -0.19
C CYS A 217 -14.23 4.03 -1.30
N ALA A 218 -15.27 3.22 -1.27
CA ALA A 218 -16.32 3.25 -2.26
C ALA A 218 -17.65 3.79 -1.75
N SER A 219 -18.58 3.80 -2.68
CA SER A 219 -19.92 4.31 -2.60
C SER A 219 -20.79 3.62 -1.54
N ASP A 220 -21.95 4.13 -1.38
CA ASP A 220 -23.13 3.94 -0.54
C ASP A 220 -23.62 2.50 -0.25
N GLU A 221 -22.97 1.42 -0.71
CA GLU A 221 -23.42 0.03 -0.48
C GLU A 221 -22.62 -0.67 0.64
N PHE A 222 -23.03 -0.42 1.88
CA PHE A 222 -22.35 -0.93 3.09
C PHE A 222 -22.30 -2.46 3.25
N ALA A 223 -23.05 -3.20 2.44
CA ALA A 223 -23.16 -4.65 2.52
C ALA A 223 -22.25 -5.43 1.55
N GLU A 224 -21.64 -4.75 0.60
CA GLU A 224 -20.68 -5.33 -0.35
C GLU A 224 -19.25 -5.19 0.16
N GLU A 225 -18.41 -6.18 -0.16
CA GLU A 225 -16.99 -6.13 0.18
C GLU A 225 -16.26 -5.16 -0.75
N ASP A 226 -15.56 -4.19 -0.16
CA ASP A 226 -14.74 -3.23 -0.85
C ASP A 226 -13.53 -2.82 0.01
N ASN A 227 -12.62 -2.03 -0.56
CA ASN A 227 -11.50 -1.50 0.20
C ASN A 227 -11.98 -0.54 1.29
N VAL A 228 -11.46 -0.74 2.48
CA VAL A 228 -11.72 0.08 3.67
C VAL A 228 -10.39 0.44 4.29
N ILE A 229 -10.11 1.73 4.45
CA ILE A 229 -8.90 2.15 5.16
C ILE A 229 -9.22 2.32 6.64
N VAL A 230 -8.53 1.56 7.48
CA VAL A 230 -8.55 1.77 8.93
C VAL A 230 -7.37 2.64 9.29
N ILE A 231 -7.65 3.75 10.00
CA ILE A 231 -6.64 4.73 10.42
C ILE A 231 -6.54 4.67 11.94
N ALA A 232 -5.33 4.40 12.46
CA ALA A 232 -5.07 4.37 13.89
C ALA A 232 -3.98 5.39 14.27
N ARG A 233 -4.18 6.14 15.35
CA ARG A 233 -3.26 7.17 15.84
C ARG A 233 -2.54 6.72 17.11
N ALA A 234 -1.19 6.83 17.10
CA ALA A 234 -0.32 6.50 18.24
C ALA A 234 -0.30 7.57 19.34
#